data_0bf294670be6b072f90c2d956e1749ab
#
_entry.id   0bf294670be6b072f90c2d956e1749ab
#
_cell.length_a   1.000
_cell.length_b   1.000
_cell.length_c   1.000
_cell.angle_alpha   90.00
_cell.angle_beta   90.00
_cell.angle_gamma   90.00
#
_symmetry.space_group_name_H-M   'P 1'
#
loop_
_entity.id
_entity.type
_entity.pdbx_description
1 polymer ?
#
loop_
_entity_poly.entity_id
_entity_poly.type
_entity_poly.pdbx_seq_one_letter_code
_entity_poly.pdbx_strand_id
1 'polypeptide(L)'
;MSTTFNPQVDLSWSGSARSVRRLGDNWEPLRRLYFLDFPLLLLSVGLLTWVFPTDTMLVVSSSVGAFVGFYTLWEVVVRRRPIRFAHFFCIANTAGYGFGVLNSWLTISRGDRGLAEFFNRDAEAVSRAMAAVLISSGILYALGEIYESPIFGSNFKLNFDNRAVAFIFFGTVLIIVGYLTGTMGYMGTSQDSGGHVTVLAGLLAWLFPALFAFTCLTYLAWPKNALKSAIGFALIVQFILLVPTGRRGILYFIVMALIASRFSSFRPTWSFFKKIIYAFILVIVIFVGALTFYYLRVAGWGKHKVSLVDRISLAIDLFESGNTSKANEGFEKNLQKRTFILGYLSDLLDASLRMPTAMGKNALHEFQLVIPSAFWEDKEAFLYQEESVANTQFNFAYKDEANSLYTAGAIDFGLWGMVLYPILVCALFRLLAEFLRVNLPEMVSTIAILALLYNSLVTEAGLWVHLLAVRNAILFSAFLWICFKMPALALKHPPQKGAFLR
;
A
#
# COMPACT_ATOMS: atom_id res chain seq x y z
N MET A 1 -20.25 -12.02 43.21
CA MET A 1 -19.89 -10.59 43.16
C MET A 1 -19.65 -10.20 41.72
N SER A 2 -20.70 -9.66 41.06
CA SER A 2 -20.67 -9.23 39.67
C SER A 2 -20.40 -7.72 39.67
N THR A 3 -19.21 -7.34 39.35
CA THR A 3 -18.86 -5.94 39.05
C THR A 3 -19.11 -5.70 37.54
N THR A 4 -20.28 -5.20 37.25
CA THR A 4 -20.60 -4.61 35.94
C THR A 4 -19.78 -3.32 35.76
N PHE A 5 -18.71 -3.42 34.99
CA PHE A 5 -17.94 -2.27 34.56
C PHE A 5 -18.70 -1.65 33.38
N ASN A 6 -19.35 -0.52 33.58
CA ASN A 6 -20.04 0.25 32.58
C ASN A 6 -19.16 1.47 32.23
N PRO A 7 -18.37 1.46 31.16
CA PRO A 7 -17.71 2.66 30.67
C PRO A 7 -18.66 3.37 29.70
N GLN A 8 -19.67 4.08 30.25
CA GLN A 8 -20.33 5.12 29.46
C GLN A 8 -19.31 6.22 29.17
N VAL A 9 -18.70 6.19 28.02
CA VAL A 9 -18.06 7.33 27.42
C VAL A 9 -19.06 7.87 26.39
N ASP A 10 -19.67 9.00 26.74
CA ASP A 10 -20.54 9.77 25.86
C ASP A 10 -19.88 10.01 24.50
N LEU A 11 -20.32 9.28 23.50
CA LEU A 11 -20.01 9.52 22.10
C LEU A 11 -21.27 10.06 21.42
N SER A 12 -21.64 11.29 21.74
CA SER A 12 -22.58 12.03 20.88
C SER A 12 -21.88 12.38 19.58
N TRP A 13 -22.06 11.55 18.57
CA TRP A 13 -21.88 11.92 17.18
C TRP A 13 -23.05 12.78 16.75
N SER A 14 -23.08 14.03 17.17
CA SER A 14 -23.93 15.03 16.54
C SER A 14 -23.25 15.44 15.22
N GLY A 15 -23.69 14.86 14.14
CA GLY A 15 -23.35 15.26 12.78
C GLY A 15 -24.00 16.60 12.43
N SER A 16 -23.79 17.62 13.21
CA SER A 16 -23.98 19.03 12.87
C SER A 16 -23.47 19.88 14.02
N ALA A 17 -22.21 19.74 14.36
CA ALA A 17 -21.59 20.82 15.10
C ALA A 17 -21.42 21.99 14.13
N ARG A 18 -22.47 22.81 13.99
CA ARG A 18 -22.26 24.24 13.75
C ARG A 18 -21.42 24.71 14.93
N SER A 19 -20.10 24.61 14.75
CA SER A 19 -19.14 25.10 15.71
C SER A 19 -19.43 26.56 15.95
N VAL A 20 -19.70 26.89 17.19
CA VAL A 20 -19.58 28.27 17.71
C VAL A 20 -18.16 28.71 17.27
N ARG A 21 -18.09 29.59 16.26
CA ARG A 21 -16.85 30.24 15.83
C ARG A 21 -16.32 31.02 17.02
N ARG A 22 -15.37 30.43 17.73
CA ARG A 22 -14.54 31.19 18.67
C ARG A 22 -13.69 32.16 17.84
N LEU A 23 -13.62 33.40 18.25
CA LEU A 23 -12.86 34.50 17.65
C LEU A 23 -11.35 34.25 17.50
N GLY A 24 -10.89 32.99 17.64
CA GLY A 24 -9.51 32.55 17.42
C GLY A 24 -9.26 31.85 16.07
N ASP A 25 -10.30 31.58 15.26
CA ASP A 25 -10.20 30.72 14.07
C ASP A 25 -9.74 31.44 12.78
N ASN A 26 -9.37 32.74 12.88
CA ASN A 26 -8.89 33.50 11.71
C ASN A 26 -7.51 33.03 11.17
N TRP A 27 -6.85 32.09 11.84
CA TRP A 27 -5.55 31.53 11.43
C TRP A 27 -5.68 30.24 10.62
N GLU A 28 -6.87 29.66 10.46
CA GLU A 28 -7.08 28.45 9.66
C GLU A 28 -6.59 28.57 8.21
N PRO A 29 -6.86 29.69 7.49
CA PRO A 29 -6.35 29.87 6.12
C PRO A 29 -4.82 29.92 6.05
N LEU A 30 -4.17 30.63 7.00
CA LEU A 30 -2.71 30.72 7.06
C LEU A 30 -2.07 29.40 7.45
N ARG A 31 -2.74 28.60 8.31
CA ARG A 31 -2.29 27.27 8.68
C ARG A 31 -2.39 26.28 7.51
N ARG A 32 -3.36 26.45 6.60
CA ARG A 32 -3.45 25.69 5.35
C ARG A 32 -2.32 26.05 4.39
N LEU A 33 -1.92 27.33 4.32
CA LEU A 33 -0.79 27.76 3.51
C LEU A 33 0.54 27.12 3.94
N TYR A 34 0.74 26.93 5.25
CA TYR A 34 1.93 26.23 5.76
C TYR A 34 2.07 24.80 5.24
N PHE A 35 0.96 24.13 4.94
CA PHE A 35 0.98 22.76 4.39
C PHE A 35 1.24 22.71 2.87
N LEU A 36 1.24 23.86 2.20
CA LEU A 36 1.60 23.93 0.77
C LEU A 36 3.11 24.02 0.54
N ASP A 37 3.92 24.16 1.59
CA ASP A 37 5.39 24.24 1.44
C ASP A 37 5.96 23.00 0.72
N PHE A 38 5.49 21.79 1.06
CA PHE A 38 5.96 20.56 0.42
C PHE A 38 5.50 20.42 -1.03
N PRO A 39 4.21 20.59 -1.36
CA PRO A 39 3.79 20.66 -2.75
C PRO A 39 4.59 21.67 -3.58
N LEU A 40 4.80 22.88 -3.06
CA LEU A 40 5.57 23.92 -3.74
C LEU A 40 7.05 23.53 -3.91
N LEU A 41 7.65 22.89 -2.90
CA LEU A 41 9.01 22.37 -2.99
C LEU A 41 9.12 21.30 -4.09
N LEU A 42 8.20 20.34 -4.11
CA LEU A 42 8.17 19.29 -5.15
C LEU A 42 8.00 19.87 -6.54
N LEU A 43 7.08 20.82 -6.70
CA LEU A 43 6.82 21.49 -7.98
C LEU A 43 8.02 22.30 -8.43
N SER A 44 8.62 23.10 -7.55
CA SER A 44 9.77 23.95 -7.89
C SER A 44 10.97 23.11 -8.29
N VAL A 45 11.33 22.09 -7.50
CA VAL A 45 12.47 21.22 -7.81
C VAL A 45 12.16 20.37 -9.05
N GLY A 46 10.93 19.89 -9.21
CA GLY A 46 10.51 19.17 -10.41
C GLY A 46 10.63 20.02 -11.67
N LEU A 47 10.15 21.26 -11.66
CA LEU A 47 10.27 22.19 -12.79
C LEU A 47 11.73 22.54 -13.10
N LEU A 48 12.56 22.80 -12.08
CA LEU A 48 13.99 23.04 -12.27
C LEU A 48 14.69 21.84 -12.90
N THR A 49 14.39 20.62 -12.43
CA THR A 49 14.95 19.38 -13.00
C THR A 49 14.47 19.14 -14.43
N TRP A 50 13.23 19.49 -14.74
CA TRP A 50 12.69 19.39 -16.11
C TRP A 50 13.41 20.32 -17.08
N VAL A 51 13.71 21.57 -16.65
CA VAL A 51 14.38 22.56 -17.49
C VAL A 51 15.89 22.31 -17.59
N PHE A 52 16.52 21.84 -16.53
CA PHE A 52 17.96 21.57 -16.43
C PHE A 52 18.22 20.10 -16.11
N PRO A 53 17.91 19.15 -17.02
CA PRO A 53 18.03 17.73 -16.76
C PRO A 53 19.50 17.30 -16.76
N THR A 54 20.06 17.06 -15.57
CA THR A 54 21.45 16.61 -15.35
C THR A 54 21.49 15.53 -14.28
N ASP A 55 22.58 14.76 -14.20
CA ASP A 55 22.81 13.77 -13.13
C ASP A 55 22.74 14.43 -11.74
N THR A 56 23.30 15.63 -11.59
CA THR A 56 23.22 16.40 -10.33
C THR A 56 21.77 16.70 -9.96
N MET A 57 20.99 17.18 -10.92
CA MET A 57 19.57 17.48 -10.69
C MET A 57 18.75 16.20 -10.44
N LEU A 58 19.13 15.07 -11.02
CA LEU A 58 18.52 13.76 -10.71
C LEU A 58 18.75 13.40 -9.24
N VAL A 59 19.97 13.54 -8.71
CA VAL A 59 20.27 13.28 -7.29
C VAL A 59 19.54 14.26 -6.38
N VAL A 60 19.53 15.56 -6.72
CA VAL A 60 18.83 16.60 -5.94
C VAL A 60 17.33 16.32 -5.89
N SER A 61 16.71 16.09 -7.05
CA SER A 61 15.26 15.82 -7.14
C SER A 61 14.88 14.53 -6.40
N SER A 62 15.69 13.49 -6.50
CA SER A 62 15.50 12.23 -5.77
C SER A 62 15.65 12.41 -4.26
N SER A 63 16.61 13.21 -3.81
CA SER A 63 16.80 13.53 -2.39
C SER A 63 15.63 14.32 -1.82
N VAL A 64 15.15 15.31 -2.56
CA VAL A 64 13.97 16.10 -2.17
C VAL A 64 12.70 15.20 -2.14
N GLY A 65 12.50 14.35 -3.16
CA GLY A 65 11.38 13.42 -3.19
C GLY A 65 11.39 12.46 -1.99
N ALA A 66 12.53 11.84 -1.72
CA ALA A 66 12.69 10.96 -0.56
C ALA A 66 12.45 11.70 0.75
N PHE A 67 13.03 12.89 0.92
CA PHE A 67 12.85 13.74 2.11
C PHE A 67 11.37 14.06 2.33
N VAL A 68 10.68 14.59 1.32
CA VAL A 68 9.26 14.94 1.43
C VAL A 68 8.40 13.72 1.75
N GLY A 69 8.66 12.56 1.12
CA GLY A 69 7.95 11.32 1.40
C GLY A 69 8.12 10.86 2.85
N PHE A 70 9.35 10.76 3.35
CA PHE A 70 9.63 10.34 4.72
C PHE A 70 9.15 11.36 5.76
N TYR A 71 9.30 12.65 5.48
CA TYR A 71 8.83 13.69 6.39
C TYR A 71 7.30 13.71 6.46
N THR A 72 6.60 13.53 5.36
CA THR A 72 5.13 13.39 5.34
C THR A 72 4.69 12.18 6.16
N LEU A 73 5.37 11.04 6.04
CA LEU A 73 5.12 9.88 6.88
C LEU A 73 5.32 10.20 8.37
N TRP A 74 6.40 10.88 8.72
CA TRP A 74 6.68 11.32 10.08
C TRP A 74 5.60 12.27 10.62
N GLU A 75 5.15 13.26 9.82
CA GLU A 75 4.04 14.15 10.16
C GLU A 75 2.76 13.37 10.45
N VAL A 76 2.43 12.40 9.60
CA VAL A 76 1.25 11.55 9.77
C VAL A 76 1.36 10.69 11.02
N VAL A 77 2.48 10.03 11.28
CA VAL A 77 2.63 9.06 12.37
C VAL A 77 2.90 9.76 13.71
N VAL A 78 3.87 10.70 13.75
CA VAL A 78 4.36 11.29 15.00
C VAL A 78 3.57 12.53 15.38
N ARG A 79 3.38 13.46 14.44
CA ARG A 79 2.64 14.71 14.67
C ARG A 79 1.14 14.56 14.58
N ARG A 80 0.65 13.38 14.23
CA ARG A 80 -0.79 13.06 14.10
C ARG A 80 -1.51 13.97 13.10
N ARG A 81 -0.84 14.33 12.01
CA ARG A 81 -1.48 15.06 10.92
C ARG A 81 -2.68 14.28 10.39
N PRO A 82 -3.78 14.94 10.00
CA PRO A 82 -4.93 14.26 9.41
C PRO A 82 -4.55 13.38 8.23
N ILE A 83 -5.08 12.17 8.16
CA ILE A 83 -4.77 11.20 7.11
C ILE A 83 -5.60 11.50 5.87
N ARG A 84 -4.92 11.55 4.70
CA ARG A 84 -5.51 11.67 3.36
C ARG A 84 -4.88 10.66 2.42
N PHE A 85 -5.60 10.18 1.41
CA PHE A 85 -5.03 9.29 0.40
C PHE A 85 -3.91 9.95 -0.40
N ALA A 86 -4.06 11.23 -0.73
CA ALA A 86 -3.03 11.99 -1.43
C ALA A 86 -1.66 11.97 -0.72
N HIS A 87 -1.63 11.99 0.63
CA HIS A 87 -0.38 11.87 1.38
C HIS A 87 0.30 10.52 1.13
N PHE A 88 -0.48 9.44 1.10
CA PHE A 88 0.03 8.08 0.95
C PHE A 88 0.53 7.82 -0.46
N PHE A 89 -0.19 8.27 -1.47
CA PHE A 89 0.28 8.25 -2.85
C PHE A 89 1.55 9.09 -3.03
N CYS A 90 1.61 10.27 -2.41
CA CYS A 90 2.81 11.10 -2.45
C CYS A 90 3.99 10.39 -1.76
N ILE A 91 3.80 9.83 -0.56
CA ILE A 91 4.84 9.07 0.15
C ILE A 91 5.35 7.92 -0.72
N ALA A 92 4.44 7.10 -1.27
CA ALA A 92 4.80 5.97 -2.11
C ALA A 92 5.64 6.40 -3.31
N ASN A 93 5.16 7.37 -4.06
CA ASN A 93 5.78 7.78 -5.31
C ASN A 93 7.09 8.54 -5.08
N THR A 94 7.10 9.57 -4.23
CA THR A 94 8.31 10.37 -4.02
C THR A 94 9.41 9.60 -3.29
N ALA A 95 9.08 8.86 -2.22
CA ALA A 95 10.06 8.05 -1.51
C ALA A 95 10.46 6.81 -2.32
N GLY A 96 9.51 6.15 -2.99
CA GLY A 96 9.78 4.95 -3.77
C GLY A 96 10.72 5.20 -4.95
N TYR A 97 10.43 6.19 -5.76
CA TYR A 97 11.29 6.58 -6.89
C TYR A 97 12.59 7.22 -6.41
N GLY A 98 12.52 8.17 -5.47
CA GLY A 98 13.70 8.89 -4.97
C GLY A 98 14.69 7.97 -4.25
N PHE A 99 14.22 7.08 -3.37
CA PHE A 99 15.10 6.14 -2.67
C PHE A 99 15.79 5.16 -3.62
N GLY A 100 15.11 4.73 -4.68
CA GLY A 100 15.71 3.88 -5.71
C GLY A 100 16.96 4.52 -6.34
N VAL A 101 16.84 5.79 -6.75
CA VAL A 101 17.96 6.54 -7.35
C VAL A 101 19.08 6.77 -6.34
N LEU A 102 18.75 7.18 -5.11
CA LEU A 102 19.76 7.43 -4.07
C LEU A 102 20.54 6.17 -3.71
N ASN A 103 19.86 5.03 -3.61
CA ASN A 103 20.52 3.74 -3.37
C ASN A 103 21.49 3.39 -4.50
N SER A 104 21.10 3.62 -5.75
CA SER A 104 21.98 3.42 -6.91
C SER A 104 23.16 4.38 -6.90
N TRP A 105 22.93 5.64 -6.63
CA TRP A 105 23.98 6.64 -6.53
C TRP A 105 25.01 6.31 -5.45
N LEU A 106 24.58 5.89 -4.27
CA LEU A 106 25.47 5.45 -3.20
C LEU A 106 26.29 4.20 -3.57
N THR A 107 25.73 3.33 -4.40
CA THR A 107 26.42 2.12 -4.89
C THR A 107 27.47 2.49 -5.95
N ILE A 108 27.13 3.41 -6.85
CA ILE A 108 27.98 3.86 -7.95
C ILE A 108 29.11 4.78 -7.45
N SER A 109 28.87 5.62 -6.45
CA SER A 109 29.90 6.50 -5.87
C SER A 109 31.08 5.72 -5.27
N ARG A 110 30.96 4.42 -5.16
CA ARG A 110 32.04 3.48 -4.81
C ARG A 110 32.79 2.91 -6.03
N GLY A 111 32.41 3.32 -7.25
CA GLY A 111 33.00 2.90 -8.52
C GLY A 111 33.00 4.03 -9.54
N ASP A 112 33.82 3.91 -10.59
CA ASP A 112 34.08 4.98 -11.58
C ASP A 112 32.95 5.20 -12.62
N ARG A 113 31.74 4.66 -12.41
CA ARG A 113 30.62 4.75 -13.37
C ARG A 113 29.64 5.86 -13.02
N GLY A 114 29.17 6.60 -14.03
CA GLY A 114 28.12 7.59 -13.88
C GLY A 114 26.73 6.98 -13.69
N LEU A 115 25.77 7.76 -13.18
CA LEU A 115 24.37 7.32 -13.02
C LEU A 115 23.73 6.92 -14.35
N ALA A 116 23.98 7.68 -15.42
CA ALA A 116 23.46 7.38 -16.75
C ALA A 116 23.92 6.02 -17.27
N GLU A 117 25.21 5.68 -17.06
CA GLU A 117 25.77 4.37 -17.43
C GLU A 117 25.16 3.22 -16.63
N PHE A 118 24.83 3.48 -15.36
CA PHE A 118 24.14 2.49 -14.51
C PHE A 118 22.72 2.20 -15.01
N PHE A 119 21.98 3.21 -15.44
CA PHE A 119 20.66 3.04 -16.02
C PHE A 119 20.70 2.50 -17.46
N ASN A 120 21.86 2.54 -18.11
CA ASN A 120 22.02 2.29 -19.54
C ASN A 120 21.04 3.12 -20.38
N ARG A 121 20.85 4.38 -19.97
CA ARG A 121 19.92 5.34 -20.57
C ARG A 121 20.51 6.75 -20.53
N ASP A 122 19.91 7.65 -21.29
CA ASP A 122 20.29 9.04 -21.25
C ASP A 122 19.94 9.68 -19.90
N ALA A 123 20.91 10.36 -19.31
CA ALA A 123 20.77 11.07 -18.04
C ALA A 123 19.64 12.12 -18.08
N GLU A 124 19.47 12.76 -19.24
CA GLU A 124 18.41 13.72 -19.49
C GLU A 124 17.01 13.08 -19.41
N ALA A 125 16.81 11.92 -20.03
CA ALA A 125 15.54 11.21 -20.01
C ALA A 125 15.17 10.75 -18.60
N VAL A 126 16.14 10.19 -17.83
CA VAL A 126 15.92 9.75 -16.45
C VAL A 126 15.64 10.92 -15.52
N SER A 127 16.37 12.06 -15.70
CA SER A 127 16.13 13.27 -14.91
C SER A 127 14.75 13.86 -15.17
N ARG A 128 14.30 13.90 -16.44
CA ARG A 128 12.95 14.34 -16.81
C ARG A 128 11.87 13.43 -16.25
N ALA A 129 12.08 12.12 -16.23
CA ALA A 129 11.14 11.18 -15.61
C ALA A 129 11.00 11.44 -14.10
N MET A 130 12.11 11.66 -13.38
CA MET A 130 12.06 12.03 -11.96
C MET A 130 11.38 13.39 -11.73
N ALA A 131 11.65 14.37 -12.60
CA ALA A 131 10.96 15.66 -12.60
C ALA A 131 9.44 15.49 -12.73
N ALA A 132 8.98 14.68 -13.67
CA ALA A 132 7.56 14.38 -13.88
C ALA A 132 6.93 13.72 -12.65
N VAL A 133 7.65 12.81 -11.97
CA VAL A 133 7.21 12.20 -10.69
C VAL A 133 7.02 13.28 -9.62
N LEU A 134 7.96 14.21 -9.46
CA LEU A 134 7.85 15.29 -8.48
C LEU A 134 6.72 16.25 -8.80
N ILE A 135 6.57 16.66 -10.05
CA ILE A 135 5.49 17.55 -10.51
C ILE A 135 4.12 16.90 -10.23
N SER A 136 3.93 15.66 -10.67
CA SER A 136 2.68 14.93 -10.45
C SER A 136 2.37 14.75 -8.97
N SER A 137 3.37 14.36 -8.17
CA SER A 137 3.21 14.20 -6.73
C SER A 137 2.92 15.53 -6.04
N GLY A 138 3.56 16.62 -6.46
CA GLY A 138 3.32 17.96 -5.95
C GLY A 138 1.90 18.45 -6.23
N ILE A 139 1.39 18.25 -7.44
CA ILE A 139 0.01 18.58 -7.81
C ILE A 139 -0.98 17.74 -6.98
N LEU A 140 -0.79 16.41 -6.91
CA LEU A 140 -1.65 15.54 -6.13
C LEU A 140 -1.68 15.92 -4.66
N TYR A 141 -0.51 16.22 -4.07
CA TYR A 141 -0.39 16.64 -2.69
C TYR A 141 -1.13 17.96 -2.44
N ALA A 142 -0.95 18.96 -3.31
CA ALA A 142 -1.63 20.24 -3.20
C ALA A 142 -3.16 20.08 -3.30
N LEU A 143 -3.64 19.30 -4.27
CA LEU A 143 -5.07 19.01 -4.40
C LEU A 143 -5.62 18.27 -3.16
N GLY A 144 -4.86 17.33 -2.61
CA GLY A 144 -5.22 16.63 -1.38
C GLY A 144 -5.34 17.57 -0.19
N GLU A 145 -4.44 18.57 -0.04
CA GLU A 145 -4.54 19.55 1.05
C GLU A 145 -5.74 20.49 0.89
N ILE A 146 -6.04 20.89 -0.33
CA ILE A 146 -7.10 21.88 -0.60
C ILE A 146 -8.49 21.24 -0.57
N TYR A 147 -8.64 20.09 -1.21
CA TYR A 147 -9.96 19.51 -1.50
C TYR A 147 -10.27 18.22 -0.76
N GLU A 148 -9.26 17.42 -0.36
CA GLU A 148 -9.52 16.15 0.28
C GLU A 148 -9.80 16.32 1.77
N SER A 149 -11.03 16.02 2.20
CA SER A 149 -11.33 15.93 3.64
C SER A 149 -10.60 14.75 4.27
N PRO A 150 -10.14 14.88 5.53
CA PRO A 150 -9.41 13.82 6.20
C PRO A 150 -10.18 12.50 6.25
N ILE A 151 -9.50 11.40 5.92
CA ILE A 151 -10.05 10.04 6.08
C ILE A 151 -10.18 9.72 7.56
N PHE A 152 -9.13 9.98 8.33
CA PHE A 152 -9.16 9.86 9.78
C PHE A 152 -8.74 11.19 10.39
N GLY A 153 -9.61 11.74 11.22
CA GLY A 153 -9.34 12.97 11.96
C GLY A 153 -8.28 12.76 13.04
N SER A 154 -7.75 13.85 13.58
CA SER A 154 -6.74 13.81 14.65
C SER A 154 -7.25 13.14 15.93
N ASN A 155 -8.56 13.16 16.17
CA ASN A 155 -9.22 12.65 17.36
C ASN A 155 -9.97 11.33 17.13
N PHE A 156 -9.76 10.69 15.98
CA PHE A 156 -10.41 9.40 15.68
C PHE A 156 -9.99 8.34 16.72
N LYS A 157 -10.96 7.71 17.33
CA LYS A 157 -10.80 6.62 18.29
C LYS A 157 -11.70 5.48 17.85
N LEU A 158 -11.19 4.27 17.93
CA LEU A 158 -11.98 3.05 17.69
C LEU A 158 -12.41 2.46 19.03
N ASN A 159 -13.68 2.07 19.11
CA ASN A 159 -14.18 1.26 20.19
C ASN A 159 -13.94 -0.21 19.86
N PHE A 160 -13.16 -0.88 20.69
CA PHE A 160 -12.85 -2.30 20.56
C PHE A 160 -13.75 -3.11 21.48
N ASP A 161 -14.49 -4.04 20.91
CA ASP A 161 -15.30 -5.03 21.60
C ASP A 161 -14.80 -6.46 21.33
N ASN A 162 -15.45 -7.45 21.91
CA ASN A 162 -15.11 -8.86 21.70
C ASN A 162 -15.27 -9.29 20.22
N ARG A 163 -16.05 -8.55 19.41
CA ARG A 163 -16.21 -8.82 17.97
C ARG A 163 -14.93 -8.50 17.22
N ALA A 164 -14.21 -7.45 17.62
CA ALA A 164 -12.91 -7.13 17.06
C ALA A 164 -11.91 -8.28 17.29
N VAL A 165 -11.91 -8.86 18.50
CA VAL A 165 -11.06 -10.02 18.83
C VAL A 165 -11.46 -11.24 17.99
N ALA A 166 -12.74 -11.55 17.92
CA ALA A 166 -13.25 -12.65 17.10
C ALA A 166 -12.86 -12.49 15.62
N PHE A 167 -12.98 -11.27 15.09
CA PHE A 167 -12.57 -10.96 13.71
C PHE A 167 -11.07 -11.18 13.48
N ILE A 168 -10.21 -10.77 14.43
CA ILE A 168 -8.75 -10.98 14.36
C ILE A 168 -8.43 -12.46 14.29
N PHE A 169 -9.00 -13.28 15.18
CA PHE A 169 -8.74 -14.72 15.18
C PHE A 169 -9.28 -15.40 13.92
N PHE A 170 -10.52 -15.12 13.54
CA PHE A 170 -11.11 -15.66 12.34
C PHE A 170 -10.31 -15.29 11.08
N GLY A 171 -9.93 -14.01 10.93
CA GLY A 171 -9.11 -13.56 9.81
C GLY A 171 -7.72 -14.21 9.81
N THR A 172 -7.09 -14.38 10.99
CA THR A 172 -5.80 -15.06 11.09
C THR A 172 -5.90 -16.52 10.67
N VAL A 173 -6.95 -17.22 11.11
CA VAL A 173 -7.21 -18.62 10.71
C VAL A 173 -7.45 -18.71 9.21
N LEU A 174 -8.23 -17.80 8.62
CA LEU A 174 -8.46 -17.79 7.16
C LEU A 174 -7.15 -17.61 6.38
N ILE A 175 -6.24 -16.76 6.84
CA ILE A 175 -4.94 -16.58 6.20
C ILE A 175 -4.09 -17.85 6.32
N ILE A 176 -4.05 -18.48 7.51
CA ILE A 176 -3.37 -19.78 7.71
C ILE A 176 -3.92 -20.83 6.75
N VAL A 177 -5.24 -20.98 6.70
CA VAL A 177 -5.90 -21.91 5.80
C VAL A 177 -5.57 -21.58 4.33
N GLY A 178 -5.57 -20.29 3.96
CA GLY A 178 -5.17 -19.84 2.63
C GLY A 178 -3.76 -20.31 2.24
N TYR A 179 -2.81 -20.25 3.15
CA TYR A 179 -1.44 -20.76 2.91
C TYR A 179 -1.39 -22.30 2.87
N LEU A 180 -2.10 -22.98 3.77
CA LEU A 180 -2.11 -24.46 3.82
C LEU A 180 -2.79 -25.10 2.61
N THR A 181 -3.80 -24.43 2.07
CA THR A 181 -4.53 -24.91 0.88
C THR A 181 -3.88 -24.49 -0.45
N GLY A 182 -2.79 -23.71 -0.42
CA GLY A 182 -2.17 -23.15 -1.62
C GLY A 182 -3.00 -22.03 -2.29
N THR A 183 -4.12 -21.62 -1.69
CA THR A 183 -4.91 -20.47 -2.15
C THR A 183 -4.10 -19.17 -2.04
N MET A 184 -3.28 -19.06 -1.00
CA MET A 184 -2.25 -18.03 -0.84
C MET A 184 -0.88 -18.68 -0.97
N GLY A 185 -0.07 -18.20 -1.88
CA GLY A 185 1.27 -18.70 -2.10
C GLY A 185 2.35 -17.66 -1.81
N TYR A 186 3.54 -17.95 -2.31
CA TYR A 186 4.65 -17.02 -2.33
C TYR A 186 4.26 -15.72 -3.05
N MET A 187 4.57 -14.58 -2.44
CA MET A 187 4.14 -13.23 -2.85
C MET A 187 2.62 -12.97 -2.76
N GLY A 188 1.87 -13.78 -2.00
CA GLY A 188 0.43 -13.62 -1.85
C GLY A 188 -0.41 -14.03 -3.06
N THR A 189 0.21 -14.64 -4.06
CA THR A 189 -0.44 -15.11 -5.29
C THR A 189 -0.55 -16.63 -5.28
N SER A 190 -1.65 -17.18 -5.76
CA SER A 190 -1.78 -18.61 -6.03
C SER A 190 -0.94 -18.96 -7.26
N GLN A 191 0.33 -19.31 -7.07
CA GLN A 191 1.22 -19.66 -8.18
C GLN A 191 0.90 -21.04 -8.81
N ASP A 192 0.10 -21.85 -8.13
CA ASP A 192 -0.20 -23.22 -8.57
C ASP A 192 -1.25 -23.30 -9.66
N SER A 193 -1.94 -22.21 -9.96
CA SER A 193 -3.08 -22.18 -10.90
C SER A 193 -2.76 -21.57 -12.26
N GLY A 194 -1.49 -21.60 -12.69
CA GLY A 194 -1.12 -21.07 -14.02
C GLY A 194 -1.30 -19.57 -14.21
N GLY A 195 -1.24 -18.79 -13.13
CA GLY A 195 -1.41 -17.34 -13.18
C GLY A 195 -2.81 -16.85 -12.75
N HIS A 196 -3.78 -17.74 -12.62
CA HIS A 196 -5.13 -17.34 -12.21
C HIS A 196 -5.20 -17.02 -10.72
N VAL A 197 -5.30 -15.75 -10.37
CA VAL A 197 -5.59 -15.31 -9.00
C VAL A 197 -7.08 -15.51 -8.74
N THR A 198 -7.45 -16.51 -7.94
CA THR A 198 -8.84 -16.68 -7.53
C THR A 198 -9.34 -15.43 -6.79
N VAL A 199 -10.64 -15.14 -6.88
CA VAL A 199 -11.24 -14.00 -6.16
C VAL A 199 -10.95 -14.09 -4.67
N LEU A 200 -10.99 -15.29 -4.09
CA LEU A 200 -10.68 -15.53 -2.68
C LEU A 200 -9.22 -15.22 -2.35
N ALA A 201 -8.27 -15.67 -3.17
CA ALA A 201 -6.85 -15.34 -2.98
C ALA A 201 -6.61 -13.84 -3.04
N GLY A 202 -7.20 -13.15 -4.02
CA GLY A 202 -7.12 -11.70 -4.13
C GLY A 202 -7.73 -10.97 -2.92
N LEU A 203 -8.86 -11.45 -2.40
CA LEU A 203 -9.48 -10.89 -1.19
C LEU A 203 -8.62 -11.09 0.06
N LEU A 204 -8.05 -12.29 0.24
CA LEU A 204 -7.19 -12.59 1.39
C LEU A 204 -5.89 -11.78 1.35
N ALA A 205 -5.24 -11.70 0.19
CA ALA A 205 -4.03 -10.90 0.00
C ALA A 205 -4.30 -9.40 0.21
N TRP A 206 -5.46 -8.91 -0.21
CA TRP A 206 -5.88 -7.53 0.01
C TRP A 206 -6.24 -7.23 1.48
N LEU A 207 -6.91 -8.17 2.15
CA LEU A 207 -7.33 -8.02 3.55
C LEU A 207 -6.16 -8.11 4.53
N PHE A 208 -5.13 -8.90 4.23
CA PHE A 208 -4.09 -9.25 5.18
C PHE A 208 -3.35 -8.03 5.77
N PRO A 209 -2.90 -7.03 4.97
CA PRO A 209 -2.29 -5.81 5.50
C PRO A 209 -3.18 -5.06 6.48
N ALA A 210 -4.45 -4.94 6.13
CA ALA A 210 -5.42 -4.26 6.96
C ALA A 210 -5.72 -5.01 8.26
N LEU A 211 -5.81 -6.33 8.20
CA LEU A 211 -5.97 -7.19 9.38
C LEU A 211 -4.77 -7.04 10.33
N PHE A 212 -3.55 -7.05 9.81
CA PHE A 212 -2.35 -6.84 10.61
C PHE A 212 -2.37 -5.47 11.30
N ALA A 213 -2.64 -4.39 10.54
CA ALA A 213 -2.74 -3.04 11.08
C ALA A 213 -3.85 -2.93 12.14
N PHE A 214 -5.00 -3.56 11.90
CA PHE A 214 -6.11 -3.61 12.83
C PHE A 214 -5.77 -4.41 14.10
N THR A 215 -5.04 -5.53 13.97
CA THR A 215 -4.54 -6.33 15.09
C THR A 215 -3.56 -5.54 15.94
N CYS A 216 -2.62 -4.81 15.33
CA CYS A 216 -1.71 -3.90 16.03
C CYS A 216 -2.49 -2.83 16.82
N LEU A 217 -3.46 -2.20 16.18
CA LEU A 217 -4.29 -1.17 16.81
C LEU A 217 -5.06 -1.73 18.01
N THR A 218 -5.68 -2.89 17.83
CA THR A 218 -6.43 -3.58 18.90
C THR A 218 -5.50 -3.96 20.05
N TYR A 219 -4.33 -4.53 19.78
CA TYR A 219 -3.34 -4.89 20.79
C TYR A 219 -2.89 -3.68 21.62
N LEU A 220 -2.64 -2.55 20.97
CA LEU A 220 -2.22 -1.33 21.67
C LEU A 220 -3.32 -0.74 22.55
N ALA A 221 -4.56 -0.81 22.11
CA ALA A 221 -5.71 -0.23 22.80
C ALA A 221 -6.33 -1.18 23.85
N TRP A 222 -6.11 -2.51 23.73
CA TRP A 222 -6.74 -3.50 24.62
C TRP A 222 -6.19 -3.44 26.04
N PRO A 223 -7.04 -3.58 27.07
CA PRO A 223 -6.60 -3.65 28.47
C PRO A 223 -5.70 -4.87 28.74
N LYS A 224 -4.84 -4.77 29.74
CA LYS A 224 -3.92 -5.86 30.12
C LYS A 224 -4.70 -7.02 30.73
N ASN A 225 -5.00 -8.05 29.98
CA ASN A 225 -5.64 -9.29 30.41
C ASN A 225 -5.22 -10.46 29.49
N ALA A 226 -5.77 -11.65 29.70
CA ALA A 226 -5.48 -12.85 28.93
C ALA A 226 -5.79 -12.66 27.41
N LEU A 227 -6.85 -11.93 27.06
CA LEU A 227 -7.19 -11.64 25.66
C LEU A 227 -6.12 -10.78 24.98
N LYS A 228 -5.50 -9.85 25.70
CA LYS A 228 -4.38 -9.08 25.13
C LYS A 228 -3.20 -9.97 24.76
N SER A 229 -2.89 -10.96 25.58
CA SER A 229 -1.83 -11.94 25.26
C SER A 229 -2.20 -12.78 24.05
N ALA A 230 -3.46 -13.18 23.92
CA ALA A 230 -3.96 -13.91 22.75
C ALA A 230 -3.91 -13.06 21.47
N ILE A 231 -4.30 -11.78 21.53
CA ILE A 231 -4.15 -10.84 20.41
C ILE A 231 -2.66 -10.68 20.05
N GLY A 232 -1.77 -10.59 21.05
CA GLY A 232 -0.33 -10.54 20.85
C GLY A 232 0.20 -11.79 20.15
N PHE A 233 -0.30 -12.98 20.50
CA PHE A 233 0.03 -14.22 19.81
C PHE A 233 -0.44 -14.20 18.34
N ALA A 234 -1.68 -13.78 18.09
CA ALA A 234 -2.19 -13.62 16.73
C ALA A 234 -1.32 -12.66 15.90
N LEU A 235 -0.85 -11.56 16.54
CA LEU A 235 0.05 -10.60 15.89
C LEU A 235 1.38 -11.23 15.48
N ILE A 236 1.98 -12.06 16.36
CA ILE A 236 3.22 -12.79 16.06
C ILE A 236 3.00 -13.75 14.89
N VAL A 237 1.91 -14.53 14.91
CA VAL A 237 1.55 -15.45 13.83
C VAL A 237 1.38 -14.70 12.51
N GLN A 238 0.62 -13.61 12.51
CA GLN A 238 0.45 -12.76 11.33
C GLN A 238 1.80 -12.22 10.83
N PHE A 239 2.69 -11.79 11.72
CA PHE A 239 4.01 -11.30 11.36
C PHE A 239 4.85 -12.38 10.67
N ILE A 240 4.85 -13.62 11.18
CA ILE A 240 5.55 -14.75 10.53
C ILE A 240 4.97 -15.03 9.13
N LEU A 241 3.63 -14.99 9.00
CA LEU A 241 2.95 -15.19 7.72
C LEU A 241 3.20 -14.05 6.71
N LEU A 242 3.73 -12.89 7.16
CA LEU A 242 4.13 -11.79 6.31
C LEU A 242 5.40 -12.06 5.51
N VAL A 243 6.31 -12.84 6.05
CA VAL A 243 7.63 -13.08 5.42
C VAL A 243 7.49 -13.58 3.98
N PRO A 244 6.59 -14.53 3.65
CA PRO A 244 6.39 -14.98 2.28
C PRO A 244 5.81 -13.93 1.32
N THR A 245 5.18 -12.86 1.82
CA THR A 245 4.55 -11.84 0.95
C THR A 245 5.56 -10.94 0.25
N GLY A 246 6.79 -10.94 0.72
CA GLY A 246 7.86 -10.20 0.11
C GLY A 246 8.43 -9.09 0.99
N ARG A 247 9.69 -8.73 0.73
CA ARG A 247 10.41 -7.71 1.52
C ARG A 247 9.73 -6.34 1.52
N ARG A 248 9.09 -5.95 0.41
CA ARG A 248 8.33 -4.70 0.32
C ARG A 248 7.06 -4.78 1.13
N GLY A 249 6.39 -5.93 1.08
CA GLY A 249 5.25 -6.21 1.92
C GLY A 249 5.57 -5.96 3.39
N ILE A 250 6.67 -6.50 3.90
CA ILE A 250 7.11 -6.30 5.29
C ILE A 250 7.25 -4.82 5.64
N LEU A 251 7.88 -4.01 4.76
CA LEU A 251 8.02 -2.57 4.98
C LEU A 251 6.67 -1.85 5.02
N TYR A 252 5.78 -2.13 4.07
CA TYR A 252 4.44 -1.55 4.05
C TYR A 252 3.62 -1.95 5.28
N PHE A 253 3.72 -3.17 5.74
CA PHE A 253 3.04 -3.63 6.96
C PHE A 253 3.56 -2.89 8.21
N ILE A 254 4.88 -2.66 8.29
CA ILE A 254 5.44 -1.87 9.39
C ILE A 254 4.91 -0.44 9.36
N VAL A 255 4.87 0.18 8.19
CA VAL A 255 4.28 1.51 8.01
C VAL A 255 2.81 1.51 8.44
N MET A 256 2.03 0.51 8.04
CA MET A 256 0.64 0.37 8.44
C MET A 256 0.48 0.15 9.95
N ALA A 257 1.36 -0.62 10.58
CA ALA A 257 1.38 -0.78 12.04
C ALA A 257 1.70 0.53 12.76
N LEU A 258 2.65 1.33 12.25
CA LEU A 258 2.98 2.66 12.77
C LEU A 258 1.77 3.61 12.63
N ILE A 259 1.09 3.59 11.49
CA ILE A 259 -0.12 4.39 11.28
C ILE A 259 -1.22 3.94 12.24
N ALA A 260 -1.44 2.64 12.39
CA ALA A 260 -2.42 2.11 13.34
C ALA A 260 -2.09 2.52 14.78
N SER A 261 -0.82 2.54 15.18
CA SER A 261 -0.39 2.96 16.51
C SER A 261 -0.80 4.39 16.87
N ARG A 262 -0.94 5.25 15.86
CA ARG A 262 -1.42 6.62 16.02
C ARG A 262 -2.84 6.69 16.58
N PHE A 263 -3.71 5.74 16.24
CA PHE A 263 -5.11 5.70 16.67
C PHE A 263 -5.27 5.20 18.11
N SER A 264 -4.24 4.54 18.64
CA SER A 264 -4.27 4.11 20.04
C SER A 264 -4.08 5.30 20.96
N SER A 265 -4.73 5.28 22.12
CA SER A 265 -4.47 6.22 23.21
C SER A 265 -3.14 5.96 23.91
N PHE A 266 -2.48 4.87 23.55
CA PHE A 266 -1.20 4.47 24.13
C PHE A 266 -0.09 5.43 23.66
N ARG A 267 0.40 6.24 24.58
CA ARG A 267 1.61 7.04 24.39
C ARG A 267 2.73 6.41 25.20
N PRO A 268 3.63 5.62 24.58
CA PRO A 268 4.75 5.08 25.34
C PRO A 268 5.64 6.22 25.82
N THR A 269 5.69 6.41 27.12
CA THR A 269 6.66 7.29 27.79
C THR A 269 8.03 6.63 27.85
N TRP A 270 8.49 6.15 26.70
CA TRP A 270 9.77 5.47 26.62
C TRP A 270 10.91 6.49 26.70
N SER A 271 11.93 6.15 27.49
CA SER A 271 13.18 6.90 27.50
C SER A 271 13.79 6.90 26.09
N PHE A 272 14.61 7.88 25.77
CA PHE A 272 15.30 8.00 24.48
C PHE A 272 16.06 6.72 24.11
N PHE A 273 16.75 6.11 25.09
CA PHE A 273 17.44 4.82 24.89
C PHE A 273 16.53 3.69 24.47
N LYS A 274 15.36 3.55 25.10
CA LYS A 274 14.38 2.52 24.68
C LYS A 274 13.90 2.73 23.25
N LYS A 275 13.68 3.96 22.83
CA LYS A 275 13.31 4.27 21.43
C LYS A 275 14.38 3.84 20.45
N ILE A 276 15.65 4.09 20.76
CA ILE A 276 16.79 3.65 19.91
C ILE A 276 16.85 2.13 19.87
N ILE A 277 16.75 1.44 20.98
CA ILE A 277 16.77 -0.03 21.02
C ILE A 277 15.65 -0.62 20.17
N TYR A 278 14.41 -0.11 20.29
CA TYR A 278 13.31 -0.60 19.48
C TYR A 278 13.47 -0.27 17.99
N ALA A 279 14.00 0.90 17.66
CA ALA A 279 14.33 1.22 16.26
C ALA A 279 15.38 0.26 15.70
N PHE A 280 16.42 -0.05 16.47
CA PHE A 280 17.46 -1.00 16.08
C PHE A 280 16.92 -2.42 15.91
N ILE A 281 16.09 -2.91 16.87
CA ILE A 281 15.40 -4.19 16.74
C ILE A 281 14.53 -4.23 15.49
N LEU A 282 13.80 -3.15 15.19
CA LEU A 282 12.96 -3.05 13.99
C LEU A 282 13.80 -3.18 12.71
N VAL A 283 14.94 -2.50 12.65
CA VAL A 283 15.87 -2.60 11.50
C VAL A 283 16.38 -4.03 11.33
N ILE A 284 16.78 -4.70 12.43
CA ILE A 284 17.21 -6.11 12.38
C ILE A 284 16.08 -7.00 11.87
N VAL A 285 14.86 -6.83 12.38
CA VAL A 285 13.70 -7.63 11.97
C VAL A 285 13.39 -7.44 10.48
N ILE A 286 13.45 -6.19 9.98
CA ILE A 286 13.27 -5.89 8.56
C ILE A 286 14.36 -6.59 7.73
N PHE A 287 15.61 -6.48 8.15
CA PHE A 287 16.75 -7.07 7.45
C PHE A 287 16.66 -8.60 7.39
N VAL A 288 16.41 -9.23 8.54
CA VAL A 288 16.25 -10.69 8.62
C VAL A 288 15.06 -11.16 7.80
N GLY A 289 13.92 -10.46 7.88
CA GLY A 289 12.75 -10.78 7.07
C GLY A 289 13.01 -10.65 5.57
N ALA A 290 13.70 -9.59 5.14
CA ALA A 290 14.09 -9.40 3.75
C ALA A 290 15.06 -10.49 3.25
N LEU A 291 16.02 -10.87 4.08
CA LEU A 291 16.97 -11.95 3.78
C LEU A 291 16.25 -13.29 3.65
N THR A 292 15.41 -13.64 4.64
CA THR A 292 14.61 -14.88 4.63
C THR A 292 13.73 -14.96 3.37
N PHE A 293 13.05 -13.85 3.03
CA PHE A 293 12.28 -13.78 1.80
C PHE A 293 13.12 -14.08 0.56
N TYR A 294 14.36 -13.58 0.54
CA TYR A 294 15.24 -13.79 -0.59
C TYR A 294 15.69 -15.26 -0.72
N TYR A 295 15.97 -15.92 0.39
CA TYR A 295 16.22 -17.36 0.41
C TYR A 295 15.03 -18.15 -0.13
N LEU A 296 13.81 -17.82 0.30
CA LEU A 296 12.58 -18.44 -0.21
C LEU A 296 12.40 -18.20 -1.73
N ARG A 297 12.84 -17.05 -2.23
CA ARG A 297 12.80 -16.73 -3.66
C ARG A 297 13.75 -17.59 -4.46
N VAL A 298 15.02 -17.68 -4.04
CA VAL A 298 16.05 -18.43 -4.74
C VAL A 298 15.78 -19.93 -4.69
N ALA A 299 15.31 -20.46 -3.58
CA ALA A 299 14.94 -21.85 -3.41
C ALA A 299 13.88 -22.34 -4.42
N GLY A 300 13.03 -21.44 -4.89
CA GLY A 300 12.02 -21.74 -5.91
C GLY A 300 12.44 -21.49 -7.36
N TRP A 301 13.65 -21.00 -7.63
CA TRP A 301 14.07 -20.69 -8.99
C TRP A 301 14.23 -21.96 -9.84
N GLY A 302 13.66 -21.90 -11.04
CA GLY A 302 13.70 -23.01 -12.00
C GLY A 302 12.82 -24.21 -11.67
N LYS A 303 12.05 -24.14 -10.59
CA LYS A 303 11.07 -25.16 -10.23
C LYS A 303 9.65 -24.65 -10.50
N HIS A 304 8.91 -25.36 -11.35
CA HIS A 304 7.50 -25.09 -11.57
C HIS A 304 6.68 -25.65 -10.39
N LYS A 305 5.74 -24.85 -9.86
CA LYS A 305 4.73 -25.26 -8.87
C LYS A 305 5.31 -25.81 -7.56
N VAL A 306 6.06 -24.99 -6.84
CA VAL A 306 6.56 -25.34 -5.51
C VAL A 306 5.64 -24.74 -4.44
N SER A 307 5.08 -25.59 -3.57
CA SER A 307 4.29 -25.11 -2.44
C SER A 307 5.12 -24.25 -1.49
N LEU A 308 4.48 -23.43 -0.66
CA LEU A 308 5.20 -22.61 0.32
C LEU A 308 6.00 -23.49 1.30
N VAL A 309 5.43 -24.64 1.69
CA VAL A 309 6.07 -25.59 2.62
C VAL A 309 7.34 -26.16 1.99
N ASP A 310 7.27 -26.60 0.73
CA ASP A 310 8.44 -27.12 0.00
C ASP A 310 9.49 -26.03 -0.21
N ARG A 311 9.09 -24.77 -0.46
CA ARG A 311 10.03 -23.65 -0.54
C ARG A 311 10.76 -23.40 0.77
N ILE A 312 10.06 -23.51 1.90
CA ILE A 312 10.69 -23.37 3.22
C ILE A 312 11.72 -24.50 3.43
N SER A 313 11.36 -25.75 3.13
CA SER A 313 12.31 -26.87 3.21
C SER A 313 13.54 -26.63 2.33
N LEU A 314 13.33 -26.28 1.06
CA LEU A 314 14.43 -25.98 0.13
C LEU A 314 15.28 -24.77 0.55
N ALA A 315 14.69 -23.78 1.20
CA ALA A 315 15.42 -22.62 1.72
C ALA A 315 16.30 -23.02 2.93
N ILE A 316 15.82 -23.93 3.79
CA ILE A 316 16.59 -24.50 4.90
C ILE A 316 17.75 -25.30 4.34
N ASP A 317 17.53 -26.22 3.39
CA ASP A 317 18.56 -27.02 2.74
C ASP A 317 19.62 -26.12 2.08
N LEU A 318 19.20 -25.02 1.45
CA LEU A 318 20.10 -24.05 0.83
C LEU A 318 20.98 -23.34 1.88
N PHE A 319 20.41 -23.06 3.03
CA PHE A 319 21.13 -22.45 4.16
C PHE A 319 22.12 -23.43 4.80
N GLU A 320 21.70 -24.67 5.07
CA GLU A 320 22.51 -25.72 5.68
C GLU A 320 23.66 -26.17 4.78
N SER A 321 23.45 -26.24 3.46
CA SER A 321 24.49 -26.61 2.48
C SER A 321 25.55 -25.53 2.29
N GLY A 322 25.41 -24.36 2.91
CA GLY A 322 26.34 -23.24 2.75
C GLY A 322 26.39 -22.64 1.34
N ASN A 323 25.48 -23.04 0.43
CA ASN A 323 25.41 -22.54 -0.94
C ASN A 323 24.68 -21.19 -1.03
N THR A 324 25.04 -20.32 -0.10
CA THR A 324 24.39 -19.00 0.08
C THR A 324 24.90 -17.94 -0.88
N SER A 325 26.03 -18.19 -1.58
CA SER A 325 26.67 -17.21 -2.47
C SER A 325 25.72 -16.70 -3.57
N LYS A 326 24.98 -17.61 -4.23
CA LYS A 326 23.99 -17.25 -5.26
C LYS A 326 22.83 -16.44 -4.70
N ALA A 327 22.40 -16.75 -3.47
CA ALA A 327 21.31 -16.01 -2.81
C ALA A 327 21.79 -14.60 -2.43
N ASN A 328 22.99 -14.46 -1.87
CA ASN A 328 23.58 -13.20 -1.48
C ASN A 328 23.89 -12.32 -2.72
N GLU A 329 24.54 -12.90 -3.75
CA GLU A 329 24.81 -12.19 -5.00
C GLU A 329 23.52 -11.73 -5.69
N GLY A 330 22.51 -12.58 -5.72
CA GLY A 330 21.20 -12.21 -6.24
C GLY A 330 20.50 -11.14 -5.40
N PHE A 331 20.65 -11.15 -4.06
CA PHE A 331 20.14 -10.11 -3.16
C PHE A 331 20.82 -8.76 -3.44
N GLU A 332 22.13 -8.73 -3.54
CA GLU A 332 22.90 -7.53 -3.87
C GLU A 332 22.55 -7.00 -5.26
N LYS A 333 22.57 -7.86 -6.29
CA LYS A 333 22.17 -7.48 -7.66
C LYS A 333 20.75 -6.94 -7.72
N ASN A 334 19.84 -7.49 -6.94
CA ASN A 334 18.45 -7.04 -6.91
C ASN A 334 18.30 -5.72 -6.15
N LEU A 335 19.09 -5.45 -5.10
CA LEU A 335 19.15 -4.15 -4.45
C LEU A 335 19.72 -3.08 -5.37
N GLN A 336 20.78 -3.41 -6.11
CA GLN A 336 21.45 -2.51 -7.03
C GLN A 336 20.60 -2.20 -8.27
N LYS A 337 19.85 -3.18 -8.80
CA LYS A 337 19.10 -3.04 -10.04
C LYS A 337 17.69 -2.44 -9.88
N ARG A 338 17.25 -2.07 -8.68
CA ARG A 338 15.86 -1.63 -8.45
C ARG A 338 15.53 -0.17 -8.80
N THR A 339 16.34 0.42 -9.60
CA THR A 339 16.00 1.65 -10.33
C THR A 339 15.15 1.39 -11.58
N PHE A 340 14.77 0.14 -11.83
CA PHE A 340 13.98 -0.27 -13.02
C PHE A 340 12.75 0.59 -13.25
N ILE A 341 11.99 0.89 -12.18
CA ILE A 341 10.74 1.65 -12.30
C ILE A 341 10.98 3.02 -12.92
N LEU A 342 12.08 3.70 -12.57
CA LEU A 342 12.42 5.00 -13.15
C LEU A 342 12.97 4.86 -14.57
N GLY A 343 13.78 3.82 -14.83
CA GLY A 343 14.28 3.54 -16.18
C GLY A 343 13.17 3.25 -17.16
N TYR A 344 12.24 2.37 -16.82
CA TYR A 344 11.09 2.07 -17.65
C TYR A 344 10.21 3.32 -17.87
N LEU A 345 9.94 4.07 -16.80
CA LEU A 345 9.19 5.32 -16.89
C LEU A 345 9.88 6.34 -17.78
N SER A 346 11.22 6.43 -17.76
CA SER A 346 11.97 7.36 -18.60
C SER A 346 11.82 7.05 -20.09
N ASP A 347 11.85 5.76 -20.45
CA ASP A 347 11.65 5.34 -21.83
C ASP A 347 10.22 5.61 -22.30
N LEU A 348 9.22 5.32 -21.47
CA LEU A 348 7.81 5.60 -21.77
C LEU A 348 7.54 7.09 -21.95
N LEU A 349 8.10 7.92 -21.06
CA LEU A 349 7.91 9.36 -21.13
C LEU A 349 8.58 9.95 -22.36
N ASP A 350 9.82 9.57 -22.64
CA ASP A 350 10.55 10.02 -23.82
C ASP A 350 9.85 9.60 -25.12
N ALA A 351 9.38 8.34 -25.19
CA ALA A 351 8.60 7.86 -26.32
C ALA A 351 7.28 8.64 -26.49
N SER A 352 6.57 8.92 -25.40
CA SER A 352 5.31 9.66 -25.43
C SER A 352 5.45 11.12 -25.88
N LEU A 353 6.65 11.70 -25.80
CA LEU A 353 6.96 13.03 -26.32
C LEU A 353 7.21 13.02 -27.84
N ARG A 354 7.58 11.87 -28.40
CA ARG A 354 7.97 11.72 -29.82
C ARG A 354 6.94 10.99 -30.67
N MET A 355 6.12 10.15 -30.05
CA MET A 355 5.14 9.29 -30.71
C MET A 355 3.74 9.47 -30.14
N PRO A 356 2.69 9.15 -30.90
CA PRO A 356 1.32 9.13 -30.35
C PRO A 356 1.22 8.18 -29.15
N THR A 357 0.47 8.58 -28.15
CA THR A 357 0.18 7.77 -26.96
C THR A 357 -0.96 6.78 -27.21
N ALA A 358 -1.18 5.84 -26.29
CA ALA A 358 -2.21 4.81 -26.42
C ALA A 358 -3.66 5.31 -26.23
N MET A 359 -3.85 6.57 -25.81
CA MET A 359 -5.16 7.25 -25.70
C MET A 359 -6.19 6.46 -24.89
N GLY A 360 -5.77 5.90 -23.75
CA GLY A 360 -6.64 5.17 -22.81
C GLY A 360 -6.79 3.68 -23.10
N LYS A 361 -6.11 3.13 -24.10
CA LYS A 361 -6.18 1.69 -24.40
C LYS A 361 -5.63 0.85 -23.25
N ASN A 362 -4.54 1.31 -22.61
CA ASN A 362 -3.97 0.60 -21.48
C ASN A 362 -4.96 0.59 -20.30
N ALA A 363 -5.57 1.74 -19.96
CA ALA A 363 -6.59 1.81 -18.92
C ALA A 363 -7.78 0.89 -19.19
N LEU A 364 -8.23 0.80 -20.43
CA LEU A 364 -9.33 -0.09 -20.81
C LEU A 364 -8.95 -1.57 -20.58
N HIS A 365 -7.74 -1.98 -20.99
CA HIS A 365 -7.25 -3.34 -20.74
C HIS A 365 -7.12 -3.64 -19.25
N GLU A 366 -6.56 -2.71 -18.47
CA GLU A 366 -6.40 -2.90 -17.03
C GLU A 366 -7.75 -2.94 -16.31
N PHE A 367 -8.74 -2.17 -16.75
CA PHE A 367 -10.12 -2.27 -16.24
C PHE A 367 -10.74 -3.64 -16.54
N GLN A 368 -10.54 -4.16 -17.72
CA GLN A 368 -11.03 -5.50 -18.11
C GLN A 368 -10.38 -6.62 -17.27
N LEU A 369 -9.08 -6.48 -16.89
CA LEU A 369 -8.40 -7.43 -16.01
C LEU A 369 -9.07 -7.56 -14.64
N VAL A 370 -9.73 -6.53 -14.16
CA VAL A 370 -10.40 -6.51 -12.85
C VAL A 370 -11.71 -7.30 -12.86
N ILE A 371 -12.32 -7.53 -14.01
CA ILE A 371 -13.54 -8.35 -14.13
C ILE A 371 -13.24 -9.77 -13.61
N PRO A 372 -14.03 -10.33 -12.68
CA PRO A 372 -13.82 -11.69 -12.19
C PRO A 372 -13.86 -12.73 -13.31
N SER A 373 -12.99 -13.72 -13.26
CA SER A 373 -12.93 -14.81 -14.25
C SER A 373 -14.24 -15.62 -14.32
N ALA A 374 -15.05 -15.60 -13.25
CA ALA A 374 -16.38 -16.19 -13.25
C ALA A 374 -17.36 -15.57 -14.28
N PHE A 375 -17.09 -14.32 -14.72
CA PHE A 375 -17.89 -13.63 -15.73
C PHE A 375 -17.23 -13.62 -17.11
N TRP A 376 -15.93 -13.92 -17.18
CA TRP A 376 -15.16 -13.94 -18.41
C TRP A 376 -13.99 -14.92 -18.27
N GLU A 377 -14.21 -16.19 -18.60
CA GLU A 377 -13.23 -17.28 -18.40
C GLU A 377 -11.97 -17.10 -19.24
N ASP A 378 -12.12 -16.74 -20.51
CA ASP A 378 -11.01 -16.65 -21.48
C ASP A 378 -10.36 -15.25 -21.52
N LYS A 379 -10.60 -14.40 -20.54
CA LYS A 379 -10.11 -13.02 -20.58
C LYS A 379 -8.60 -12.90 -20.75
N GLU A 380 -7.83 -13.84 -20.21
CA GLU A 380 -6.35 -13.80 -20.28
C GLU A 380 -5.82 -14.02 -21.69
N ALA A 381 -6.58 -14.67 -22.57
CA ALA A 381 -6.23 -14.82 -23.97
C ALA A 381 -6.36 -13.49 -24.76
N PHE A 382 -7.16 -12.56 -24.25
CA PHE A 382 -7.46 -11.27 -24.91
C PHE A 382 -6.82 -10.06 -24.22
N LEU A 383 -6.31 -10.24 -22.99
CA LEU A 383 -5.80 -9.13 -22.20
C LEU A 383 -4.29 -9.08 -22.27
N TYR A 384 -3.80 -7.93 -22.68
CA TYR A 384 -2.38 -7.64 -22.70
C TYR A 384 -1.93 -7.07 -21.36
N GLN A 385 -0.74 -7.45 -20.94
CA GLN A 385 -0.06 -6.76 -19.86
C GLN A 385 0.31 -5.33 -20.29
N GLU A 386 0.54 -4.42 -19.35
CA GLU A 386 0.94 -3.03 -19.60
C GLU A 386 2.11 -2.95 -20.61
N GLU A 387 3.12 -3.82 -20.44
CA GLU A 387 4.27 -3.89 -21.33
C GLU A 387 3.89 -4.24 -22.77
N SER A 388 2.88 -5.08 -22.96
CA SER A 388 2.42 -5.44 -24.31
C SER A 388 1.78 -4.25 -25.02
N VAL A 389 1.03 -3.42 -24.28
CA VAL A 389 0.46 -2.18 -24.83
C VAL A 389 1.59 -1.20 -25.18
N ALA A 390 2.57 -1.01 -24.27
CA ALA A 390 3.72 -0.17 -24.50
C ALA A 390 4.57 -0.65 -25.68
N ASN A 391 4.83 -1.96 -25.76
CA ASN A 391 5.59 -2.57 -26.85
C ASN A 391 4.92 -2.33 -28.20
N THR A 392 3.60 -2.52 -28.27
CA THR A 392 2.85 -2.29 -29.51
C THR A 392 2.80 -0.80 -29.87
N GLN A 393 2.63 0.08 -28.89
CA GLN A 393 2.46 1.51 -29.11
C GLN A 393 3.77 2.21 -29.45
N PHE A 394 4.87 1.84 -28.76
CA PHE A 394 6.15 2.53 -28.87
C PHE A 394 7.26 1.68 -29.50
N ASN A 395 6.91 0.52 -30.03
CA ASN A 395 7.86 -0.43 -30.64
C ASN A 395 8.99 -0.85 -29.68
N PHE A 396 8.64 -1.14 -28.42
CA PHE A 396 9.54 -1.65 -27.42
C PHE A 396 9.58 -3.20 -27.42
N ALA A 397 10.46 -3.78 -26.61
CA ALA A 397 10.59 -5.23 -26.42
C ALA A 397 10.68 -5.61 -24.94
N TYR A 398 9.94 -4.92 -24.09
CA TYR A 398 9.88 -5.19 -22.64
C TYR A 398 9.08 -6.46 -22.34
N LYS A 399 9.45 -7.15 -21.25
CA LYS A 399 8.80 -8.42 -20.86
C LYS A 399 8.29 -8.44 -19.42
N ASP A 400 9.02 -7.83 -18.51
CA ASP A 400 8.71 -7.85 -17.06
C ASP A 400 9.33 -6.61 -16.42
N GLU A 401 8.60 -5.51 -16.51
CA GLU A 401 9.03 -4.23 -15.99
C GLU A 401 8.24 -3.87 -14.72
N ALA A 402 8.71 -2.88 -14.00
CA ALA A 402 8.03 -2.43 -12.79
C ALA A 402 6.94 -1.43 -13.12
N ASN A 403 5.69 -1.89 -13.17
CA ASN A 403 4.52 -1.09 -13.47
C ASN A 403 4.11 -0.19 -12.30
N SER A 404 3.57 0.98 -12.62
CA SER A 404 3.04 1.94 -11.64
C SER A 404 1.89 2.76 -12.23
N LEU A 405 1.22 3.58 -11.41
CA LEU A 405 0.25 4.54 -11.93
C LEU A 405 0.87 5.54 -12.92
N TYR A 406 2.15 5.86 -12.74
CA TYR A 406 2.84 6.78 -13.63
C TYR A 406 3.19 6.14 -14.97
N THR A 407 3.61 4.87 -14.97
CA THR A 407 3.89 4.14 -16.22
C THR A 407 2.61 3.94 -17.02
N ALA A 408 1.53 3.50 -16.39
CA ALA A 408 0.22 3.39 -17.02
C ALA A 408 -0.26 4.72 -17.60
N GLY A 409 -0.12 5.81 -16.86
CA GLY A 409 -0.46 7.15 -17.31
C GLY A 409 0.41 7.63 -18.48
N ALA A 410 1.73 7.37 -18.42
CA ALA A 410 2.67 7.75 -19.47
C ALA A 410 2.35 7.05 -20.80
N ILE A 411 1.97 5.77 -20.78
CA ILE A 411 1.55 5.01 -21.96
C ILE A 411 0.31 5.64 -22.60
N ASP A 412 -0.70 5.97 -21.79
CA ASP A 412 -1.99 6.41 -22.32
C ASP A 412 -2.02 7.89 -22.70
N PHE A 413 -1.41 8.78 -21.92
CA PHE A 413 -1.54 10.24 -22.11
C PHE A 413 -0.24 11.01 -21.83
N GLY A 414 0.91 10.32 -21.80
CA GLY A 414 2.20 10.95 -21.53
C GLY A 414 2.23 11.64 -20.16
N LEU A 415 2.84 12.81 -20.09
CA LEU A 415 2.95 13.60 -18.85
C LEU A 415 1.57 13.88 -18.21
N TRP A 416 0.55 14.14 -19.01
CA TRP A 416 -0.80 14.39 -18.50
C TRP A 416 -1.41 13.17 -17.82
N GLY A 417 -1.15 11.97 -18.36
CA GLY A 417 -1.59 10.73 -17.72
C GLY A 417 -0.92 10.48 -16.38
N MET A 418 0.36 10.81 -16.25
CA MET A 418 1.09 10.73 -14.97
C MET A 418 0.47 11.62 -13.89
N VAL A 419 -0.11 12.75 -14.24
CA VAL A 419 -0.83 13.63 -13.30
C VAL A 419 -2.24 13.11 -13.04
N LEU A 420 -2.96 12.74 -14.11
CA LEU A 420 -4.38 12.42 -14.06
C LEU A 420 -4.67 11.11 -13.31
N TYR A 421 -3.90 10.03 -13.55
CA TYR A 421 -4.18 8.71 -13.00
C TYR A 421 -4.11 8.67 -11.47
N PRO A 422 -3.06 9.20 -10.81
CA PRO A 422 -3.03 9.28 -9.35
C PRO A 422 -4.18 10.11 -8.77
N ILE A 423 -4.59 11.19 -9.43
CA ILE A 423 -5.73 12.02 -9.00
C ILE A 423 -7.03 11.22 -9.09
N LEU A 424 -7.28 10.54 -10.20
CA LEU A 424 -8.50 9.73 -10.40
C LEU A 424 -8.58 8.58 -9.40
N VAL A 425 -7.47 7.85 -9.18
CA VAL A 425 -7.43 6.75 -8.21
C VAL A 425 -7.60 7.26 -6.78
N CYS A 426 -6.95 8.38 -6.43
CA CYS A 426 -7.12 9.03 -5.13
C CYS A 426 -8.59 9.45 -4.89
N ALA A 427 -9.22 10.08 -5.88
CA ALA A 427 -10.62 10.47 -5.82
C ALA A 427 -11.55 9.24 -5.69
N LEU A 428 -11.28 8.18 -6.46
CA LEU A 428 -12.04 6.93 -6.38
C LEU A 428 -11.93 6.26 -5.01
N PHE A 429 -10.73 6.19 -4.44
CA PHE A 429 -10.52 5.67 -3.09
C PHE A 429 -11.23 6.53 -2.05
N ARG A 430 -11.20 7.85 -2.24
CA ARG A 430 -11.89 8.78 -1.35
C ARG A 430 -13.41 8.60 -1.38
N LEU A 431 -14.01 8.55 -2.55
CA LEU A 431 -15.45 8.31 -2.73
C LEU A 431 -15.87 6.96 -2.12
N LEU A 432 -15.07 5.91 -2.37
CA LEU A 432 -15.33 4.60 -1.80
C LEU A 432 -15.21 4.63 -0.26
N ALA A 433 -14.21 5.27 0.30
CA ALA A 433 -14.06 5.39 1.75
C ALA A 433 -15.24 6.11 2.41
N GLU A 434 -15.79 7.16 1.79
CA GLU A 434 -17.01 7.84 2.26
C GLU A 434 -18.22 6.92 2.16
N PHE A 435 -18.39 6.25 1.03
CA PHE A 435 -19.47 5.28 0.86
C PHE A 435 -19.44 4.19 1.93
N LEU A 436 -18.25 3.62 2.20
CA LEU A 436 -18.05 2.58 3.21
C LEU A 436 -18.39 3.08 4.62
N ARG A 437 -18.02 4.31 4.96
CA ARG A 437 -18.31 4.91 6.26
C ARG A 437 -19.79 5.12 6.51
N VAL A 438 -20.51 5.59 5.50
CA VAL A 438 -21.94 5.88 5.62
C VAL A 438 -22.76 4.59 5.72
N ASN A 439 -22.36 3.53 5.01
CA ASN A 439 -23.19 2.35 4.82
C ASN A 439 -22.81 1.15 5.69
N LEU A 440 -21.60 1.14 6.29
CA LEU A 440 -21.08 -0.02 7.02
C LEU A 440 -20.82 0.30 8.50
N PRO A 441 -20.84 -0.73 9.37
CA PRO A 441 -20.36 -0.59 10.75
C PRO A 441 -18.95 -0.04 10.80
N GLU A 442 -18.64 0.76 11.83
CA GLU A 442 -17.36 1.47 12.00
C GLU A 442 -16.14 0.53 11.87
N MET A 443 -16.18 -0.64 12.51
CA MET A 443 -15.10 -1.63 12.43
C MET A 443 -14.84 -2.08 11.00
N VAL A 444 -15.90 -2.46 10.27
CA VAL A 444 -15.81 -2.97 8.91
C VAL A 444 -15.29 -1.90 7.94
N SER A 445 -15.85 -0.70 8.04
CA SER A 445 -15.42 0.44 7.21
C SER A 445 -13.96 0.80 7.48
N THR A 446 -13.53 0.76 8.76
CA THR A 446 -12.14 1.03 9.12
C THR A 446 -11.18 0.03 8.51
N ILE A 447 -11.47 -1.27 8.59
CA ILE A 447 -10.62 -2.31 8.00
C ILE A 447 -10.51 -2.15 6.50
N ALA A 448 -11.63 -1.92 5.82
CA ALA A 448 -11.64 -1.70 4.37
C ALA A 448 -10.84 -0.43 3.98
N ILE A 449 -10.97 0.65 4.73
CA ILE A 449 -10.21 1.88 4.50
C ILE A 449 -8.71 1.68 4.76
N LEU A 450 -8.33 0.92 5.80
CA LEU A 450 -6.93 0.57 6.04
C LEU A 450 -6.35 -0.23 4.86
N ALA A 451 -7.12 -1.14 4.26
CA ALA A 451 -6.68 -1.86 3.07
C ALA A 451 -6.51 -0.94 1.85
N LEU A 452 -7.40 0.03 1.64
CA LEU A 452 -7.23 1.04 0.58
C LEU A 452 -6.00 1.92 0.83
N LEU A 453 -5.76 2.32 2.09
CA LEU A 453 -4.55 3.06 2.47
C LEU A 453 -3.27 2.26 2.22
N TYR A 454 -3.28 0.96 2.49
CA TYR A 454 -2.17 0.08 2.14
C TYR A 454 -1.89 0.12 0.64
N ASN A 455 -2.91 -0.03 -0.19
CA ASN A 455 -2.75 -0.01 -1.65
C ASN A 455 -2.23 1.35 -2.15
N SER A 456 -2.56 2.46 -1.50
CA SER A 456 -2.01 3.77 -1.86
C SER A 456 -0.54 3.97 -1.48
N LEU A 457 0.06 3.08 -0.67
CA LEU A 457 1.48 3.06 -0.35
C LEU A 457 2.33 2.21 -1.32
N VAL A 458 1.71 1.46 -2.22
CA VAL A 458 2.43 0.59 -3.14
C VAL A 458 2.88 1.37 -4.37
N THR A 459 4.19 1.61 -4.50
CA THR A 459 4.77 2.35 -5.64
C THR A 459 4.70 1.53 -6.93
N GLU A 460 5.13 0.26 -6.87
CA GLU A 460 5.11 -0.66 -8.01
C GLU A 460 3.74 -1.35 -8.09
N ALA A 461 2.73 -0.60 -8.48
CA ALA A 461 1.37 -1.07 -8.68
C ALA A 461 0.78 -0.33 -9.88
N GLY A 462 0.56 -1.03 -10.97
CA GLY A 462 -0.17 -0.53 -12.12
C GLY A 462 -1.62 -0.16 -11.77
N LEU A 463 -2.32 0.46 -12.69
CA LEU A 463 -3.69 0.91 -12.49
C LEU A 463 -4.62 -0.27 -12.09
N TRP A 464 -4.43 -1.46 -12.69
CA TRP A 464 -5.24 -2.65 -12.39
C TRP A 464 -5.18 -3.07 -10.92
N VAL A 465 -4.03 -2.92 -10.23
CA VAL A 465 -3.89 -3.25 -8.81
C VAL A 465 -4.78 -2.35 -7.95
N HIS A 466 -4.84 -1.07 -8.27
CA HIS A 466 -5.69 -0.11 -7.57
C HIS A 466 -7.18 -0.35 -7.85
N LEU A 467 -7.53 -0.66 -9.11
CA LEU A 467 -8.89 -1.05 -9.48
C LEU A 467 -9.31 -2.36 -8.81
N LEU A 468 -8.38 -3.32 -8.71
CA LEU A 468 -8.58 -4.58 -7.97
C LEU A 468 -8.84 -4.30 -6.48
N ALA A 469 -8.14 -3.34 -5.87
CA ALA A 469 -8.38 -2.93 -4.49
C ALA A 469 -9.79 -2.37 -4.31
N VAL A 470 -10.28 -1.57 -5.25
CA VAL A 470 -11.67 -1.07 -5.24
C VAL A 470 -12.68 -2.22 -5.32
N ARG A 471 -12.51 -3.14 -6.27
CA ARG A 471 -13.36 -4.33 -6.39
C ARG A 471 -13.37 -5.14 -5.10
N ASN A 472 -12.19 -5.41 -4.54
CA ASN A 472 -12.06 -6.23 -3.34
C ASN A 472 -12.68 -5.54 -2.12
N ALA A 473 -12.56 -4.21 -2.00
CA ALA A 473 -13.22 -3.45 -0.94
C ALA A 473 -14.75 -3.55 -1.04
N ILE A 474 -15.30 -3.46 -2.26
CA ILE A 474 -16.74 -3.60 -2.50
C ILE A 474 -17.20 -5.03 -2.14
N LEU A 475 -16.51 -6.06 -2.66
CA LEU A 475 -16.88 -7.45 -2.41
C LEU A 475 -16.79 -7.82 -0.92
N PHE A 476 -15.71 -7.43 -0.24
CA PHE A 476 -15.52 -7.63 1.18
C PHE A 476 -16.61 -6.93 2.00
N SER A 477 -16.91 -5.69 1.64
CA SER A 477 -17.93 -4.91 2.31
C SER A 477 -19.33 -5.48 2.12
N ALA A 478 -19.66 -5.95 0.91
CA ALA A 478 -20.91 -6.63 0.63
C ALA A 478 -21.03 -7.95 1.42
N PHE A 479 -19.97 -8.75 1.45
CA PHE A 479 -19.95 -9.99 2.23
C PHE A 479 -20.18 -9.72 3.73
N LEU A 480 -19.44 -8.78 4.31
CA LEU A 480 -19.61 -8.46 5.72
C LEU A 480 -20.97 -7.82 6.02
N TRP A 481 -21.49 -7.00 5.12
CA TRP A 481 -22.84 -6.46 5.25
C TRP A 481 -23.91 -7.57 5.33
N ILE A 482 -23.80 -8.56 4.46
CA ILE A 482 -24.68 -9.75 4.49
C ILE A 482 -24.54 -10.48 5.83
N CYS A 483 -23.29 -10.78 6.26
CA CYS A 483 -23.03 -11.51 7.49
C CYS A 483 -23.51 -10.78 8.75
N PHE A 484 -23.41 -9.46 8.80
CA PHE A 484 -23.75 -8.70 10.02
C PHE A 484 -25.17 -8.14 10.04
N LYS A 485 -25.77 -7.80 8.90
CA LYS A 485 -27.13 -7.24 8.86
C LYS A 485 -28.24 -8.29 8.67
N MET A 486 -28.02 -9.37 7.96
CA MET A 486 -29.04 -10.40 7.79
C MET A 486 -29.53 -11.01 9.11
N PRO A 487 -28.67 -11.40 10.06
CA PRO A 487 -29.14 -11.92 11.35
C PRO A 487 -29.95 -10.89 12.16
N ALA A 488 -29.57 -9.61 12.10
CA ALA A 488 -30.28 -8.55 12.80
C ALA A 488 -31.68 -8.25 12.21
N LEU A 489 -31.85 -8.42 10.90
CA LEU A 489 -33.16 -8.33 10.23
C LEU A 489 -34.04 -9.54 10.54
N ALA A 490 -33.45 -10.75 10.59
CA ALA A 490 -34.18 -11.97 10.97
C ALA A 490 -34.66 -11.94 12.43
N LEU A 491 -33.90 -11.31 13.34
CA LEU A 491 -34.27 -11.17 14.74
C LEU A 491 -35.30 -10.05 14.98
N LYS A 492 -35.43 -9.08 14.07
CA LYS A 492 -36.43 -8.01 14.17
C LYS A 492 -37.84 -8.42 13.73
N HIS A 493 -37.95 -9.53 13.01
CA HIS A 493 -39.21 -10.16 12.67
C HIS A 493 -39.27 -11.55 13.30
N PRO A 494 -39.59 -11.68 14.60
CA PRO A 494 -39.91 -12.99 15.15
C PRO A 494 -41.11 -13.51 14.32
N PRO A 495 -41.09 -14.77 13.89
CA PRO A 495 -42.23 -15.33 13.19
C PRO A 495 -43.46 -15.11 14.09
N GLN A 496 -44.46 -14.40 13.57
CA GLN A 496 -45.76 -14.30 14.23
C GLN A 496 -46.28 -15.73 14.43
N LYS A 497 -45.97 -16.30 15.58
CA LYS A 497 -46.61 -17.52 16.07
C LYS A 497 -48.06 -17.15 16.35
N GLY A 498 -48.93 -17.47 15.45
CA GLY A 498 -50.36 -17.45 15.78
C GLY A 498 -51.30 -16.83 14.74
N ALA A 499 -51.33 -17.41 13.55
CA ALA A 499 -52.46 -17.20 12.64
C ALA A 499 -52.82 -18.49 11.87
N PHE A 500 -52.75 -19.62 12.53
CA PHE A 500 -53.43 -20.85 12.06
C PHE A 500 -54.02 -21.54 13.29
N LEU A 501 -55.26 -21.14 13.64
CA LEU A 501 -56.30 -21.89 14.36
C LEU A 501 -57.39 -20.90 14.78
N ARG A 502 -58.27 -20.56 13.84
CA ARG A 502 -59.71 -20.44 14.12
C ARG A 502 -60.49 -20.50 12.81
#